data_2b7e07c6cded5bcd97ab88474f6598f7
#
_entry.id   2b7e07c6cded5bcd97ab88474f6598f7
#
_cell.length_a   1.000
_cell.length_b   1.000
_cell.length_c   1.000
_cell.angle_alpha   90.00
_cell.angle_beta   90.00
_cell.angle_gamma   90.00
#
_symmetry.space_group_name_H-M   'P 1'
#
loop_
_entity.id
_entity.type
_entity.pdbx_description
1 polymer ?
#
loop_
_entity_poly.entity_id
_entity_poly.type
_entity_poly.pdbx_seq_one_letter_code
_entity_poly.pdbx_strand_id
1 'polypeptide(L)'
;MSQDLTENNAENNAKKNSYKSFRNHPAHFMEEALGGLVAAHPNAQWHEEGFIGLAEENDGNADRHVAVISGGGSGHEPMHAGFIGSGMLDAACPGLLFTSPNAVQITAATEWADRGEGVVHVVKNYTGDVMNFTVAANSSDAEVATVTVADDAATEIDEDDDSPGRRGTGATIIVEKLSLIHI
;
A
#
# COMPACT_ATOMS: atom_id res chain seq x y z
N MET A 1 -24.87 43.46 1.98
CA MET A 1 -23.60 44.04 2.47
C MET A 1 -22.77 43.11 3.36
N SER A 2 -23.30 41.97 3.84
CA SER A 2 -22.58 41.00 4.69
C SER A 2 -21.98 39.80 3.94
N GLN A 3 -22.42 39.47 2.75
CA GLN A 3 -21.88 38.34 1.95
C GLN A 3 -20.54 38.70 1.26
N ASP A 4 -20.36 39.95 0.87
CA ASP A 4 -19.13 40.41 0.18
C ASP A 4 -17.89 40.43 1.06
N LEU A 5 -18.06 40.51 2.39
CA LEU A 5 -16.93 40.53 3.34
C LEU A 5 -16.43 39.14 3.69
N THR A 6 -17.27 38.11 3.55
CA THR A 6 -16.87 36.71 3.79
C THR A 6 -16.13 36.12 2.61
N GLU A 7 -16.51 36.42 1.38
CA GLU A 7 -15.81 35.97 0.16
C GLU A 7 -14.43 36.61 0.03
N ASN A 8 -14.31 37.93 0.28
CA ASN A 8 -13.02 38.63 0.28
C ASN A 8 -12.05 38.12 1.36
N ASN A 9 -12.54 37.70 2.53
CA ASN A 9 -11.70 37.12 3.56
C ASN A 9 -11.24 35.70 3.25
N ALA A 10 -12.06 34.92 2.56
CA ALA A 10 -11.68 33.55 2.10
C ALA A 10 -10.61 33.62 0.99
N GLU A 11 -10.77 34.53 0.03
CA GLU A 11 -9.78 34.73 -1.04
C GLU A 11 -8.45 35.32 -0.53
N ASN A 12 -8.48 36.25 0.42
CA ASN A 12 -7.28 36.82 1.02
C ASN A 12 -6.55 35.81 1.95
N ASN A 13 -7.25 34.89 2.61
CA ASN A 13 -6.62 33.79 3.36
C ASN A 13 -6.03 32.73 2.42
N ALA A 14 -6.66 32.45 1.28
CA ALA A 14 -6.12 31.55 0.27
C ALA A 14 -4.83 32.10 -0.38
N LYS A 15 -4.71 33.41 -0.54
CA LYS A 15 -3.50 34.05 -1.07
C LYS A 15 -2.34 34.13 -0.06
N LYS A 16 -2.61 34.03 1.24
CA LYS A 16 -1.60 34.22 2.29
C LYS A 16 -0.74 32.99 2.59
N ASN A 17 -1.11 31.80 2.07
CA ASN A 17 -0.42 30.52 2.35
C ASN A 17 -0.13 29.71 1.09
N SER A 18 0.16 30.31 -0.05
CA SER A 18 0.66 29.56 -1.20
C SER A 18 2.14 29.23 -1.04
N TYR A 19 2.44 28.24 -0.21
CA TYR A 19 3.76 27.62 -0.25
C TYR A 19 3.94 26.96 -1.62
N LYS A 20 5.07 27.24 -2.29
CA LYS A 20 5.45 26.47 -3.47
C LYS A 20 5.67 25.02 -3.05
N SER A 21 4.93 24.09 -3.63
CA SER A 21 5.09 22.66 -3.42
C SER A 21 5.53 21.99 -4.72
N PHE A 22 6.27 20.90 -4.62
CA PHE A 22 6.69 20.07 -5.75
C PHE A 22 5.55 19.14 -6.18
N ARG A 23 4.35 19.67 -6.34
CA ARG A 23 3.18 18.93 -6.83
C ARG A 23 2.40 19.78 -7.81
N ASN A 24 1.73 19.13 -8.73
CA ASN A 24 0.80 19.79 -9.65
C ASN A 24 -0.58 19.93 -8.96
N HIS A 25 -1.64 19.44 -9.57
CA HIS A 25 -2.98 19.56 -9.01
C HIS A 25 -3.21 18.48 -7.94
N PRO A 26 -3.82 18.79 -6.78
CA PRO A 26 -4.05 17.81 -5.71
C PRO A 26 -4.82 16.56 -6.13
N ALA A 27 -5.76 16.69 -7.08
CA ALA A 27 -6.54 15.55 -7.57
C ALA A 27 -5.71 14.51 -8.34
N HIS A 28 -4.56 14.88 -8.88
CA HIS A 28 -3.65 14.00 -9.64
C HIS A 28 -2.44 13.58 -8.83
N PHE A 29 -2.37 13.99 -7.56
CA PHE A 29 -1.17 13.80 -6.73
C PHE A 29 -0.74 12.34 -6.64
N MET A 30 -1.70 11.44 -6.42
CA MET A 30 -1.42 10.01 -6.27
C MET A 30 -0.95 9.36 -7.56
N GLU A 31 -1.67 9.61 -8.65
CA GLU A 31 -1.34 9.11 -9.98
C GLU A 31 0.06 9.57 -10.41
N GLU A 32 0.36 10.86 -10.25
CA GLU A 32 1.66 11.43 -10.60
C GLU A 32 2.80 10.91 -9.71
N ALA A 33 2.57 10.77 -8.40
CA ALA A 33 3.58 10.28 -7.46
C ALA A 33 3.91 8.81 -7.72
N LEU A 34 2.90 7.96 -7.87
CA LEU A 34 3.07 6.53 -8.16
C LEU A 34 3.62 6.31 -9.57
N GLY A 35 3.16 7.09 -10.56
CA GLY A 35 3.73 7.07 -11.90
C GLY A 35 5.21 7.43 -11.92
N GLY A 36 5.61 8.43 -11.12
CA GLY A 36 7.01 8.80 -10.95
C GLY A 36 7.84 7.71 -10.27
N LEU A 37 7.27 7.03 -9.26
CA LEU A 37 7.90 5.90 -8.58
C LEU A 37 8.14 4.76 -9.57
N VAL A 38 7.13 4.34 -10.33
CA VAL A 38 7.24 3.28 -11.33
C VAL A 38 8.25 3.65 -12.41
N ALA A 39 8.24 4.91 -12.90
CA ALA A 39 9.22 5.36 -13.88
C ALA A 39 10.67 5.33 -13.36
N ALA A 40 10.88 5.49 -12.05
CA ALA A 40 12.19 5.42 -11.40
C ALA A 40 12.62 4.00 -11.02
N HIS A 41 11.69 3.05 -10.99
CA HIS A 41 11.91 1.66 -10.59
C HIS A 41 11.77 0.71 -11.77
N PRO A 42 12.87 0.22 -12.36
CA PRO A 42 12.81 -0.64 -13.57
C PRO A 42 12.14 -1.99 -13.34
N ASN A 43 12.01 -2.40 -12.07
CA ASN A 43 11.37 -3.66 -11.70
C ASN A 43 9.86 -3.52 -11.43
N ALA A 44 9.31 -2.31 -11.49
CA ALA A 44 7.92 -2.04 -11.14
C ALA A 44 7.09 -1.73 -12.39
N GLN A 45 5.90 -2.30 -12.47
CA GLN A 45 4.91 -2.04 -13.51
C GLN A 45 3.57 -1.67 -12.89
N TRP A 46 2.94 -0.61 -13.41
CA TRP A 46 1.59 -0.23 -13.02
C TRP A 46 0.55 -1.09 -13.74
N HIS A 47 -0.46 -1.53 -12.99
CA HIS A 47 -1.64 -2.26 -13.50
C HIS A 47 -2.90 -1.39 -13.38
N GLU A 48 -3.79 -1.49 -14.38
CA GLU A 48 -5.00 -0.66 -14.45
C GLU A 48 -5.96 -0.88 -13.27
N GLU A 49 -5.90 -2.05 -12.64
CA GLU A 49 -6.64 -2.41 -11.43
C GLU A 49 -6.16 -1.65 -10.18
N GLY A 50 -5.10 -0.85 -10.33
CA GLY A 50 -4.63 0.07 -9.30
C GLY A 50 -3.54 -0.49 -8.39
N PHE A 51 -2.86 -1.57 -8.75
CA PHE A 51 -1.70 -2.09 -8.03
C PHE A 51 -0.42 -1.94 -8.83
N ILE A 52 0.72 -2.11 -8.18
CA ILE A 52 2.05 -2.14 -8.80
C ILE A 52 2.57 -3.57 -8.68
N GLY A 53 2.90 -4.19 -9.81
CA GLY A 53 3.46 -5.53 -9.90
C GLY A 53 4.92 -5.53 -10.30
N LEU A 54 5.58 -6.68 -10.14
CA LEU A 54 6.92 -6.93 -10.65
C LEU A 54 6.87 -7.00 -12.18
N ALA A 55 7.72 -6.21 -12.85
CA ALA A 55 7.80 -6.21 -14.30
C ALA A 55 8.33 -7.56 -14.83
N GLU A 56 7.64 -8.13 -15.81
CA GLU A 56 7.95 -9.46 -16.39
C GLU A 56 9.40 -9.58 -16.85
N GLU A 57 9.96 -8.53 -17.43
CA GLU A 57 11.35 -8.50 -17.93
C GLU A 57 12.40 -8.69 -16.83
N ASN A 58 12.03 -8.49 -15.58
CA ASN A 58 12.89 -8.52 -14.40
C ASN A 58 12.42 -9.53 -13.34
N ASP A 59 11.61 -10.53 -13.76
CA ASP A 59 11.07 -11.54 -12.85
C ASP A 59 12.15 -12.51 -12.34
N GLY A 60 12.96 -12.03 -11.40
CA GLY A 60 13.87 -12.87 -10.62
C GLY A 60 13.17 -13.79 -9.61
N ASN A 61 11.83 -13.80 -9.62
CA ASN A 61 10.98 -14.62 -8.77
C ASN A 61 10.30 -15.76 -9.55
N ALA A 62 10.62 -15.94 -10.82
CA ALA A 62 9.98 -16.92 -11.72
C ALA A 62 10.06 -18.38 -11.21
N ASP A 63 11.11 -18.70 -10.45
CA ASP A 63 11.29 -20.05 -9.88
C ASP A 63 10.48 -20.23 -8.56
N ARG A 64 9.86 -19.18 -8.04
CA ARG A 64 8.98 -19.28 -6.86
C ARG A 64 7.56 -19.58 -7.29
N HIS A 65 6.96 -20.51 -6.57
CA HIS A 65 5.56 -20.90 -6.82
C HIS A 65 4.58 -20.14 -5.93
N VAL A 66 5.01 -19.71 -4.75
CA VAL A 66 4.23 -18.85 -3.84
C VAL A 66 4.63 -17.40 -4.01
N ALA A 67 3.65 -16.52 -4.20
CA ALA A 67 3.87 -15.09 -4.33
C ALA A 67 3.73 -14.37 -2.98
N VAL A 68 4.34 -13.19 -2.84
CA VAL A 68 4.21 -12.33 -1.66
C VAL A 68 3.74 -10.96 -2.08
N ILE A 69 2.60 -10.52 -1.53
CA ILE A 69 2.09 -9.19 -1.75
C ILE A 69 1.89 -8.44 -0.43
N SER A 70 1.93 -7.13 -0.50
CA SER A 70 1.66 -6.26 0.63
C SER A 70 0.95 -4.99 0.16
N GLY A 71 0.59 -4.11 1.08
CA GLY A 71 -0.05 -2.86 0.73
C GLY A 71 -0.35 -2.00 1.95
N GLY A 72 -0.77 -0.79 1.66
CA GLY A 72 -1.12 0.20 2.68
C GLY A 72 -1.33 1.57 2.05
N GLY A 73 -1.67 2.56 2.87
CA GLY A 73 -1.87 3.92 2.40
C GLY A 73 -0.60 4.49 1.78
N SER A 74 -0.72 5.16 0.66
CA SER A 74 0.37 5.94 0.09
C SER A 74 0.76 7.10 1.00
N GLY A 75 1.99 7.59 0.88
CA GLY A 75 2.61 8.55 1.80
C GLY A 75 3.54 7.88 2.82
N HIS A 76 3.65 6.55 2.78
CA HIS A 76 4.58 5.77 3.59
C HIS A 76 5.79 5.26 2.78
N GLU A 77 5.99 5.78 1.56
CA GLU A 77 7.08 5.34 0.70
C GLU A 77 8.44 5.36 1.44
N PRO A 78 9.29 4.36 1.17
CA PRO A 78 9.22 3.36 0.08
C PRO A 78 8.27 2.17 0.32
N MET A 79 7.60 2.07 1.47
CA MET A 79 6.60 1.01 1.69
C MET A 79 5.32 1.25 0.88
N HIS A 80 4.82 0.31 0.09
CA HIS A 80 5.37 -1.03 -0.14
C HIS A 80 5.97 -1.13 -1.54
N ALA A 81 5.58 -0.26 -2.46
CA ALA A 81 5.93 -0.30 -3.88
C ALA A 81 7.43 -0.20 -4.17
N GLY A 82 8.19 0.47 -3.32
CA GLY A 82 9.65 0.55 -3.43
C GLY A 82 10.39 -0.76 -3.10
N PHE A 83 9.68 -1.78 -2.64
CA PHE A 83 10.24 -3.11 -2.32
C PHE A 83 9.79 -4.20 -3.30
N ILE A 84 9.25 -3.83 -4.44
CA ILE A 84 8.97 -4.76 -5.54
C ILE A 84 10.29 -5.12 -6.22
N GLY A 85 10.54 -6.41 -6.37
CA GLY A 85 11.76 -6.86 -7.04
C GLY A 85 12.13 -8.31 -6.76
N SER A 86 13.19 -8.77 -7.39
CA SER A 86 13.73 -10.12 -7.20
C SER A 86 14.08 -10.39 -5.73
N GLY A 87 13.52 -11.44 -5.15
CA GLY A 87 13.69 -11.81 -3.75
C GLY A 87 13.01 -10.83 -2.78
N MET A 88 12.05 -10.05 -3.26
CA MET A 88 11.18 -9.16 -2.52
C MET A 88 9.74 -9.28 -3.05
N LEU A 89 8.86 -8.29 -2.81
CA LEU A 89 7.45 -8.35 -3.18
C LEU A 89 7.23 -8.61 -4.67
N ASP A 90 6.22 -9.40 -4.98
CA ASP A 90 5.69 -9.60 -6.32
C ASP A 90 4.71 -8.49 -6.70
N ALA A 91 3.89 -8.02 -5.74
CA ALA A 91 3.02 -6.87 -5.95
C ALA A 91 2.84 -6.04 -4.67
N ALA A 92 2.50 -4.78 -4.86
CA ALA A 92 2.12 -3.85 -3.82
C ALA A 92 0.81 -3.13 -4.18
N CYS A 93 -0.09 -3.01 -3.21
CA CYS A 93 -1.37 -2.33 -3.34
C CYS A 93 -1.31 -0.97 -2.64
N PRO A 94 -1.03 0.13 -3.36
CA PRO A 94 -1.04 1.46 -2.79
C PRO A 94 -2.48 1.97 -2.65
N GLY A 95 -2.88 2.31 -1.44
CA GLY A 95 -4.13 3.01 -1.19
C GLY A 95 -4.04 4.51 -1.48
N LEU A 96 -5.12 5.24 -1.25
CA LEU A 96 -5.07 6.70 -1.28
C LEU A 96 -4.14 7.22 -0.17
N LEU A 97 -3.83 8.51 -0.19
CA LEU A 97 -2.90 9.12 0.77
C LEU A 97 -3.35 8.82 2.22
N PHE A 98 -2.53 8.10 2.96
CA PHE A 98 -2.77 7.61 4.33
C PHE A 98 -4.09 6.83 4.51
N THR A 99 -4.57 6.19 3.45
CA THR A 99 -5.80 5.38 3.46
C THR A 99 -5.51 3.98 2.92
N SER A 100 -6.03 2.95 3.55
CA SER A 100 -5.85 1.55 3.14
C SER A 100 -6.29 1.30 1.70
N PRO A 101 -5.62 0.39 0.96
CA PRO A 101 -6.07 -0.04 -0.36
C PRO A 101 -7.44 -0.71 -0.27
N ASN A 102 -8.23 -0.65 -1.35
CA ASN A 102 -9.53 -1.32 -1.38
C ASN A 102 -9.41 -2.82 -1.69
N ALA A 103 -10.41 -3.59 -1.29
CA ALA A 103 -10.38 -5.05 -1.43
C ALA A 103 -10.36 -5.51 -2.90
N VAL A 104 -10.99 -4.78 -3.82
CA VAL A 104 -11.00 -5.13 -5.25
C VAL A 104 -9.59 -5.04 -5.85
N GLN A 105 -8.86 -3.98 -5.53
CA GLN A 105 -7.47 -3.78 -5.91
C GLN A 105 -6.57 -4.90 -5.37
N ILE A 106 -6.77 -5.28 -4.10
CA ILE A 106 -5.99 -6.35 -3.45
C ILE A 106 -6.33 -7.70 -4.09
N THR A 107 -7.60 -8.00 -4.35
CA THR A 107 -8.01 -9.24 -5.03
C THR A 107 -7.36 -9.35 -6.40
N ALA A 108 -7.40 -8.29 -7.21
CA ALA A 108 -6.78 -8.27 -8.52
C ALA A 108 -5.26 -8.52 -8.44
N ALA A 109 -4.58 -7.90 -7.47
CA ALA A 109 -3.15 -8.13 -7.24
C ALA A 109 -2.85 -9.57 -6.80
N THR A 110 -3.73 -10.17 -5.99
CA THR A 110 -3.63 -11.54 -5.50
C THR A 110 -3.74 -12.53 -6.66
N GLU A 111 -4.78 -12.41 -7.47
CA GLU A 111 -5.02 -13.26 -8.64
C GLU A 111 -3.91 -13.11 -9.70
N TRP A 112 -3.44 -11.88 -9.92
CA TRP A 112 -2.33 -11.62 -10.83
C TRP A 112 -1.02 -12.25 -10.35
N ALA A 113 -0.75 -12.21 -9.03
CA ALA A 113 0.50 -12.72 -8.45
C ALA A 113 0.52 -14.23 -8.28
N ASP A 114 -0.65 -14.89 -8.18
CA ASP A 114 -0.74 -16.34 -7.95
C ASP A 114 -0.09 -17.14 -9.10
N ARG A 115 0.80 -18.03 -8.72
CA ARG A 115 1.52 -18.94 -9.62
C ARG A 115 1.09 -20.40 -9.44
N GLY A 116 -0.03 -20.63 -8.76
CA GLY A 116 -0.67 -21.93 -8.59
C GLY A 116 -0.39 -22.62 -7.24
N GLU A 117 0.47 -22.06 -6.39
CA GLU A 117 0.72 -22.55 -5.02
C GLU A 117 0.35 -21.52 -3.95
N GLY A 118 -0.39 -20.48 -4.33
CA GLY A 118 -0.98 -19.49 -3.45
C GLY A 118 -0.16 -18.21 -3.25
N VAL A 119 -0.69 -17.34 -2.42
CA VAL A 119 -0.18 -15.98 -2.18
C VAL A 119 -0.10 -15.68 -0.68
N VAL A 120 1.02 -15.15 -0.23
CA VAL A 120 1.19 -14.63 1.13
C VAL A 120 0.86 -13.14 1.15
N HIS A 121 -0.11 -12.76 1.95
CA HIS A 121 -0.40 -11.36 2.28
C HIS A 121 0.38 -10.93 3.51
N VAL A 122 1.28 -9.96 3.39
CA VAL A 122 1.92 -9.30 4.54
C VAL A 122 1.16 -8.02 4.83
N VAL A 123 0.48 -7.97 5.97
CA VAL A 123 -0.51 -6.94 6.30
C VAL A 123 -0.13 -6.21 7.58
N LYS A 124 -0.04 -4.89 7.52
CA LYS A 124 0.15 -4.08 8.73
C LYS A 124 -1.13 -4.09 9.57
N ASN A 125 -0.99 -4.17 10.91
CA ASN A 125 -2.14 -4.17 11.82
C ASN A 125 -2.79 -2.78 11.93
N TYR A 126 -3.50 -2.38 10.86
CA TYR A 126 -4.44 -1.26 10.82
C TYR A 126 -5.81 -1.80 10.47
N THR A 127 -6.85 -1.28 11.09
CA THR A 127 -8.24 -1.78 10.92
C THR A 127 -8.64 -1.86 9.45
N GLY A 128 -8.36 -0.83 8.66
CA GLY A 128 -8.70 -0.80 7.23
C GLY A 128 -7.89 -1.81 6.42
N ASP A 129 -6.58 -1.91 6.66
CA ASP A 129 -5.70 -2.86 5.97
C ASP A 129 -6.16 -4.30 6.27
N VAL A 130 -6.31 -4.66 7.56
CA VAL A 130 -6.74 -6.00 7.98
C VAL A 130 -8.10 -6.35 7.38
N MET A 131 -9.06 -5.43 7.43
CA MET A 131 -10.40 -5.65 6.89
C MET A 131 -10.36 -5.89 5.37
N ASN A 132 -9.70 -5.02 4.62
CA ASN A 132 -9.70 -5.09 3.16
C ASN A 132 -8.89 -6.28 2.63
N PHE A 133 -7.76 -6.61 3.25
CA PHE A 133 -6.99 -7.81 2.92
C PHE A 133 -7.75 -9.09 3.27
N THR A 134 -8.50 -9.11 4.38
CA THR A 134 -9.36 -10.26 4.73
C THR A 134 -10.48 -10.45 3.70
N VAL A 135 -11.14 -9.36 3.27
CA VAL A 135 -12.15 -9.44 2.22
C VAL A 135 -11.55 -9.94 0.91
N ALA A 136 -10.39 -9.43 0.52
CA ALA A 136 -9.70 -9.86 -0.70
C ALA A 136 -9.30 -11.34 -0.64
N ALA A 137 -8.72 -11.80 0.47
CA ALA A 137 -8.35 -13.19 0.66
C ALA A 137 -9.57 -14.16 0.54
N ASN A 138 -10.73 -13.74 1.05
CA ASN A 138 -11.96 -14.53 0.95
C ASN A 138 -12.65 -14.44 -0.42
N SER A 139 -12.29 -13.46 -1.25
CA SER A 139 -12.90 -13.23 -2.56
C SER A 139 -12.04 -13.74 -3.72
N SER A 140 -10.78 -14.02 -3.47
CA SER A 140 -9.84 -14.55 -4.46
C SER A 140 -10.03 -16.06 -4.63
N ASP A 141 -9.80 -16.55 -5.84
CA ASP A 141 -9.74 -17.99 -6.15
C ASP A 141 -8.38 -18.62 -5.74
N ALA A 142 -7.36 -17.81 -5.45
CA ALA A 142 -6.06 -18.25 -4.97
C ALA A 142 -6.10 -18.70 -3.51
N GLU A 143 -5.27 -19.65 -3.13
CA GLU A 143 -5.02 -19.97 -1.71
C GLU A 143 -4.22 -18.82 -1.08
N VAL A 144 -4.73 -18.23 0.01
CA VAL A 144 -4.12 -17.08 0.66
C VAL A 144 -3.74 -17.37 2.11
N ALA A 145 -2.47 -17.12 2.42
CA ALA A 145 -1.98 -17.06 3.79
C ALA A 145 -1.73 -15.61 4.20
N THR A 146 -2.17 -15.20 5.40
CA THR A 146 -1.98 -13.83 5.88
C THR A 146 -1.06 -13.78 7.08
N VAL A 147 -0.06 -12.90 7.01
CA VAL A 147 0.84 -12.56 8.12
C VAL A 147 0.56 -11.12 8.55
N THR A 148 0.05 -10.95 9.77
CA THR A 148 -0.22 -9.62 10.32
C THR A 148 1.00 -9.10 11.08
N VAL A 149 1.47 -7.90 10.74
CA VAL A 149 2.60 -7.23 11.39
C VAL A 149 2.09 -6.23 12.42
N ALA A 150 2.54 -6.39 13.67
CA ALA A 150 2.13 -5.61 14.83
C ALA A 150 3.35 -5.30 15.72
N ASP A 151 4.31 -4.55 15.18
CA ASP A 151 5.63 -4.34 15.78
C ASP A 151 5.78 -3.06 16.60
N ASP A 152 4.82 -2.13 16.51
CA ASP A 152 4.90 -0.85 17.22
C ASP A 152 4.53 -1.00 18.71
N ALA A 153 5.56 -1.15 19.54
CA ALA A 153 5.40 -1.24 20.99
C ALA A 153 4.85 0.05 21.64
N ALA A 154 4.96 1.20 20.95
CA ALA A 154 4.42 2.45 21.47
C ALA A 154 2.89 2.54 21.39
N THR A 155 2.29 1.70 20.54
CA THR A 155 0.83 1.59 20.40
C THR A 155 0.26 0.34 21.08
N GLU A 156 1.03 -0.30 21.95
CA GLU A 156 0.53 -1.35 22.84
C GLU A 156 -0.47 -0.76 23.83
N ILE A 157 -1.58 -1.45 24.03
CA ILE A 157 -2.69 -0.96 24.81
C ILE A 157 -2.91 -1.86 26.01
N ASP A 158 -3.40 -1.27 27.13
CA ASP A 158 -3.87 -1.99 28.29
C ASP A 158 -5.12 -2.85 27.93
N GLU A 159 -5.30 -3.98 28.61
CA GLU A 159 -6.31 -5.01 28.31
C GLU A 159 -7.77 -4.52 28.28
N ASP A 160 -8.04 -3.28 28.73
CA ASP A 160 -9.38 -2.68 28.83
C ASP A 160 -9.75 -1.75 27.64
N ASP A 161 -8.92 -1.64 26.61
CA ASP A 161 -9.16 -0.74 25.47
C ASP A 161 -9.58 -1.54 24.21
N ASP A 162 -10.72 -1.19 23.61
CA ASP A 162 -11.26 -1.75 22.36
C ASP A 162 -10.42 -1.46 21.10
N SER A 163 -9.23 -0.89 21.23
CA SER A 163 -8.34 -0.58 20.13
C SER A 163 -7.70 -1.85 19.55
N PRO A 164 -7.32 -1.87 18.26
CA PRO A 164 -6.74 -3.06 17.61
C PRO A 164 -5.30 -3.42 18.08
N GLY A 165 -4.80 -2.81 19.15
CA GLY A 165 -3.48 -3.12 19.70
C GLY A 165 -2.33 -2.51 18.89
N ARG A 166 -1.15 -3.13 18.98
CA ARG A 166 0.07 -2.68 18.30
C ARG A 166 -0.15 -2.52 16.81
N ARG A 167 0.35 -1.42 16.24
CA ARG A 167 0.33 -1.17 14.80
C ARG A 167 1.50 -1.86 14.09
N GLY A 168 1.37 -2.05 12.78
CA GLY A 168 2.46 -2.48 11.93
C GLY A 168 3.27 -1.29 11.43
N THR A 169 4.60 -1.36 11.55
CA THR A 169 5.52 -0.30 11.16
C THR A 169 6.75 -0.85 10.41
N GLY A 170 7.95 -0.49 10.79
CA GLY A 170 9.20 -0.81 10.07
C GLY A 170 9.54 -2.29 9.99
N ALA A 171 9.09 -3.12 10.92
CA ALA A 171 9.32 -4.56 10.83
C ALA A 171 8.61 -5.22 9.66
N THR A 172 7.63 -4.55 9.05
CA THR A 172 6.92 -5.05 7.87
C THR A 172 7.89 -5.45 6.75
N ILE A 173 8.89 -4.63 6.46
CA ILE A 173 9.91 -4.91 5.43
C ILE A 173 10.71 -6.16 5.77
N ILE A 174 11.02 -6.36 7.06
CA ILE A 174 11.75 -7.55 7.54
C ILE A 174 10.87 -8.79 7.36
N VAL A 175 9.58 -8.70 7.70
CA VAL A 175 8.62 -9.79 7.53
C VAL A 175 8.43 -10.12 6.06
N GLU A 176 8.27 -9.12 5.18
CA GLU A 176 8.23 -9.29 3.73
C GLU A 176 9.45 -10.10 3.25
N LYS A 177 10.65 -9.71 3.66
CA LYS A 177 11.88 -10.42 3.30
C LYS A 177 11.96 -11.83 3.88
N LEU A 178 11.59 -12.02 5.14
CA LEU A 178 11.63 -13.33 5.78
C LEU A 178 10.60 -14.30 5.18
N SER A 179 9.41 -13.83 4.85
CA SER A 179 8.40 -14.65 4.15
C SER A 179 8.99 -15.26 2.88
N LEU A 180 9.78 -14.50 2.14
CA LEU A 180 10.40 -14.94 0.89
C LEU A 180 11.57 -15.94 1.05
N ILE A 181 12.15 -16.03 2.22
CA ILE A 181 13.24 -16.97 2.49
C ILE A 181 12.68 -18.37 2.82
N HIS A 182 11.41 -18.43 3.25
CA HIS A 182 10.79 -19.64 3.77
C HIS A 182 9.74 -20.27 2.83
N ILE A 183 9.53 -19.68 1.67
CA ILE A 183 8.59 -20.16 0.63
C ILE A 183 9.29 -20.55 -0.66
#